data_beb6a248ab5644892aa298a91a7580eb
#
_entry.id   beb6a248ab5644892aa298a91a7580eb
#
_cell.length_a   1.000
_cell.length_b   1.000
_cell.length_c   1.000
_cell.angle_alpha   90.00
_cell.angle_beta   90.00
_cell.angle_gamma   90.00
#
_symmetry.space_group_name_H-M   'P 1'
#
loop_
_entity.id
_entity.type
_entity.pdbx_description
1 polymer ?
#
loop_
_entity_poly.entity_id
_entity_poly.type
_entity_poly.pdbx_seq_one_letter_code
_entity_poly.pdbx_strand_id
1 'polypeptide(L)'
;MSDNPLKGRFRAPRSYTRIPSNGAFYDSEILDQTETGEYPVYAMTSRDEIMMRNPDALLNGESVAQVIASCVPAVKKPRELLGADVDALMVAIQGATYGDTISMEAKCPECGNTTHTAASVSSLLSTMQPVPENVKIKTDDDLTITIKPVSYETSIAAGVQNFQSTRSLQSIASIEDDMERLKAFNDSYMKLAQLNFMVLVDSVHSISGRDENGEEFVVANKDNIQEYLENCETGVGNMITEAVTQLNQAGIQKQVNVQCENEDCKNVFESALEFNPVNFSTAS
;
A
#
# COMPACT_ATOMS: atom_id res chain seq x y z
N MET A 1 20.59 -21.13 -30.33
CA MET A 1 20.94 -19.93 -29.51
C MET A 1 22.03 -20.39 -28.54
N SER A 2 23.21 -19.76 -28.60
CA SER A 2 24.30 -20.12 -27.65
C SER A 2 23.87 -19.76 -26.24
N ASP A 3 23.99 -20.70 -25.31
CA ASP A 3 23.65 -20.46 -23.92
C ASP A 3 24.64 -19.43 -23.33
N ASN A 4 24.12 -18.38 -22.68
CA ASN A 4 24.96 -17.32 -22.14
C ASN A 4 25.78 -17.88 -20.96
N PRO A 5 27.13 -17.94 -21.06
CA PRO A 5 27.98 -18.51 -20.01
C PRO A 5 27.93 -17.72 -18.68
N LEU A 6 27.38 -16.52 -18.69
CA LEU A 6 27.23 -15.68 -17.48
C LEU A 6 25.97 -16.01 -16.65
N LYS A 7 25.06 -16.85 -17.16
CA LYS A 7 23.82 -17.20 -16.42
C LYS A 7 24.07 -17.70 -15.00
N GLY A 8 25.11 -18.50 -14.80
CA GLY A 8 25.49 -19.01 -13.47
C GLY A 8 26.11 -17.97 -12.52
N ARG A 9 26.29 -16.72 -12.99
CA ARG A 9 26.81 -15.59 -12.20
C ARG A 9 25.76 -14.51 -11.95
N PHE A 10 24.50 -14.79 -12.24
CA PHE A 10 23.41 -13.86 -11.93
C PHE A 10 23.21 -13.78 -10.41
N ARG A 11 22.51 -12.72 -9.99
CA ARG A 11 22.26 -12.45 -8.57
C ARG A 11 21.64 -13.65 -7.84
N ALA A 12 22.04 -13.86 -6.60
CA ALA A 12 21.45 -14.81 -5.67
C ALA A 12 20.63 -14.07 -4.61
N PRO A 13 19.70 -14.76 -3.90
CA PRO A 13 19.00 -14.17 -2.77
C PRO A 13 19.99 -13.62 -1.74
N ARG A 14 19.76 -12.42 -1.23
CA ARG A 14 20.58 -11.81 -0.19
C ARG A 14 19.96 -11.90 1.19
N SER A 15 18.64 -11.98 1.25
CA SER A 15 17.89 -12.12 2.49
C SER A 15 16.60 -12.92 2.24
N TYR A 16 15.93 -13.24 3.32
CA TYR A 16 14.60 -13.83 3.32
C TYR A 16 13.70 -12.97 4.19
N THR A 17 12.45 -12.79 3.79
CA THR A 17 11.48 -11.99 4.55
C THR A 17 10.13 -12.67 4.59
N ARG A 18 9.38 -12.41 5.65
CA ARG A 18 7.94 -12.71 5.71
C ARG A 18 7.17 -11.48 5.28
N ILE A 19 5.90 -11.68 4.96
CA ILE A 19 4.97 -10.61 4.66
C ILE A 19 3.88 -10.56 5.73
N PRO A 20 3.34 -9.36 6.05
CA PRO A 20 2.31 -9.17 7.08
C PRO A 20 1.07 -10.05 6.92
N SER A 21 0.64 -10.33 5.68
CA SER A 21 -0.52 -11.18 5.38
C SER A 21 -0.28 -12.67 5.59
N ASN A 22 0.98 -13.11 5.77
CA ASN A 22 1.38 -14.53 5.72
C ASN A 22 0.92 -15.27 4.45
N GLY A 23 0.53 -14.54 3.40
CA GLY A 23 0.01 -15.08 2.14
C GLY A 23 -1.47 -15.50 2.17
N ALA A 24 -2.19 -15.26 3.28
CA ALA A 24 -3.55 -15.76 3.50
C ALA A 24 -4.61 -15.24 2.51
N PHE A 25 -4.34 -14.09 1.86
CA PHE A 25 -5.28 -13.45 0.94
C PHE A 25 -4.98 -13.72 -0.53
N TYR A 26 -4.02 -14.59 -0.85
CA TYR A 26 -3.52 -14.80 -2.21
C TYR A 26 -3.67 -16.25 -2.65
N ASP A 27 -4.07 -16.42 -3.89
CA ASP A 27 -3.96 -17.67 -4.60
C ASP A 27 -2.59 -17.83 -5.29
N SER A 28 -2.37 -19.00 -5.88
CA SER A 28 -1.11 -19.30 -6.58
C SER A 28 -0.91 -18.51 -7.89
N GLU A 29 -1.91 -17.76 -8.36
CA GLU A 29 -1.74 -16.86 -9.50
C GLU A 29 -1.10 -15.52 -9.10
N ILE A 30 -1.26 -15.13 -7.83
CA ILE A 30 -0.74 -13.87 -7.27
C ILE A 30 0.61 -14.10 -6.61
N LEU A 31 0.71 -15.15 -5.75
CA LEU A 31 1.86 -15.42 -4.93
C LEU A 31 2.14 -16.94 -4.84
N ASP A 32 3.35 -17.36 -5.18
CA ASP A 32 3.81 -18.73 -4.89
C ASP A 32 4.14 -18.85 -3.40
N GLN A 33 3.27 -19.49 -2.65
CA GLN A 33 3.48 -19.69 -1.21
C GLN A 33 4.65 -20.65 -0.96
N THR A 34 5.47 -20.32 0.05
CA THR A 34 6.59 -21.16 0.48
C THR A 34 6.21 -21.94 1.73
N GLU A 35 6.83 -23.13 1.94
CA GLU A 35 6.55 -23.96 3.12
C GLU A 35 6.88 -23.25 4.45
N THR A 36 7.85 -22.34 4.44
CA THR A 36 8.30 -21.60 5.63
C THR A 36 7.59 -20.28 5.83
N GLY A 37 6.82 -19.80 4.85
CA GLY A 37 6.27 -18.45 4.81
C GLY A 37 7.32 -17.36 4.61
N GLU A 38 8.57 -17.73 4.28
CA GLU A 38 9.67 -16.81 4.00
C GLU A 38 9.96 -16.76 2.51
N TYR A 39 10.11 -15.57 1.97
CA TYR A 39 10.33 -15.32 0.56
C TYR A 39 11.76 -14.86 0.31
N PRO A 40 12.47 -15.45 -0.68
CA PRO A 40 13.80 -15.02 -1.06
C PRO A 40 13.77 -13.61 -1.66
N VAL A 41 14.62 -12.72 -1.17
CA VAL A 41 14.75 -11.35 -1.63
C VAL A 41 16.09 -11.14 -2.31
N TYR A 42 16.04 -10.65 -3.54
CA TYR A 42 17.21 -10.33 -4.35
C TYR A 42 17.48 -8.82 -4.34
N ALA A 43 18.74 -8.45 -4.44
CA ALA A 43 19.10 -7.04 -4.61
C ALA A 43 18.56 -6.50 -5.96
N MET A 44 18.24 -5.21 -6.02
CA MET A 44 17.88 -4.53 -7.27
C MET A 44 19.02 -4.62 -8.29
N THR A 45 18.65 -4.67 -9.56
CA THR A 45 19.57 -4.48 -10.69
C THR A 45 19.66 -3.01 -11.04
N SER A 46 20.68 -2.60 -11.82
CA SER A 46 20.75 -1.24 -12.35
C SER A 46 19.53 -0.84 -13.19
N ARG A 47 18.86 -1.83 -13.81
CA ARG A 47 17.60 -1.60 -14.52
C ARG A 47 16.47 -1.24 -13.55
N ASP A 48 16.37 -1.95 -12.44
CA ASP A 48 15.37 -1.69 -11.41
C ASP A 48 15.57 -0.28 -10.81
N GLU A 49 16.81 0.12 -10.55
CA GLU A 49 17.14 1.46 -10.05
C GLU A 49 16.77 2.57 -11.05
N ILE A 50 17.02 2.37 -12.34
CA ILE A 50 16.62 3.34 -13.38
C ILE A 50 15.10 3.50 -13.41
N MET A 51 14.36 2.40 -13.27
CA MET A 51 12.89 2.43 -13.26
C MET A 51 12.34 3.16 -12.04
N MET A 52 12.97 3.00 -10.88
CA MET A 52 12.61 3.72 -9.65
C MET A 52 12.85 5.24 -9.74
N ARG A 53 13.62 5.71 -10.72
CA ARG A 53 13.83 7.15 -10.97
C ARG A 53 12.81 7.79 -11.92
N ASN A 54 11.88 7.01 -12.46
CA ASN A 54 10.83 7.53 -13.34
C ASN A 54 9.65 8.07 -12.50
N PRO A 55 9.41 9.40 -12.44
CA PRO A 55 8.38 9.98 -11.58
C PRO A 55 6.97 9.51 -11.93
N ASP A 56 6.66 9.36 -13.22
CA ASP A 56 5.33 8.93 -13.66
C ASP A 56 5.06 7.47 -13.29
N ALA A 57 6.07 6.60 -13.44
CA ALA A 57 5.97 5.20 -13.08
C ALA A 57 5.91 4.99 -11.56
N LEU A 58 6.46 5.92 -10.78
CA LEU A 58 6.34 5.95 -9.33
C LEU A 58 4.93 6.36 -8.90
N LEU A 59 4.43 7.44 -9.48
CA LEU A 59 3.11 7.97 -9.13
C LEU A 59 2.01 6.94 -9.38
N ASN A 60 2.11 6.16 -10.46
CA ASN A 60 1.13 5.13 -10.82
C ASN A 60 1.46 3.73 -10.24
N GLY A 61 2.49 3.61 -9.40
CA GLY A 61 2.90 2.36 -8.75
C GLY A 61 3.58 1.32 -9.65
N GLU A 62 3.80 1.62 -10.92
CA GLU A 62 4.39 0.68 -11.88
C GLU A 62 5.83 0.31 -11.53
N SER A 63 6.66 1.30 -11.17
CA SER A 63 8.05 1.06 -10.78
C SER A 63 8.16 0.12 -9.59
N VAL A 64 7.34 0.35 -8.55
CA VAL A 64 7.32 -0.49 -7.35
C VAL A 64 6.90 -1.92 -7.69
N ALA A 65 5.83 -2.09 -8.48
CA ALA A 65 5.35 -3.40 -8.90
C ALA A 65 6.43 -4.18 -9.68
N GLN A 66 7.11 -3.52 -10.63
CA GLN A 66 8.17 -4.16 -11.42
C GLN A 66 9.40 -4.51 -10.59
N VAL A 67 9.79 -3.66 -9.63
CA VAL A 67 10.90 -3.94 -8.71
C VAL A 67 10.57 -5.14 -7.81
N ILE A 68 9.35 -5.23 -7.28
CA ILE A 68 8.93 -6.39 -6.48
C ILE A 68 8.97 -7.66 -7.33
N ALA A 69 8.40 -7.67 -8.54
CA ALA A 69 8.43 -8.83 -9.44
C ALA A 69 9.86 -9.25 -9.79
N SER A 70 10.78 -8.27 -9.94
CA SER A 70 12.19 -8.53 -10.21
C SER A 70 12.95 -9.10 -9.01
N CYS A 71 12.69 -8.56 -7.80
CA CYS A 71 13.47 -8.87 -6.59
C CYS A 71 12.85 -9.97 -5.73
N VAL A 72 11.56 -10.28 -5.90
CA VAL A 72 10.84 -11.35 -5.18
C VAL A 72 10.08 -12.20 -6.18
N PRO A 73 10.74 -13.15 -6.87
CA PRO A 73 10.12 -13.92 -7.97
C PRO A 73 8.89 -14.75 -7.59
N ALA A 74 8.67 -15.01 -6.29
CA ALA A 74 7.47 -15.67 -5.80
C ALA A 74 6.20 -14.80 -6.02
N VAL A 75 6.35 -13.48 -6.15
CA VAL A 75 5.26 -12.55 -6.40
C VAL A 75 5.04 -12.41 -7.90
N LYS A 76 3.91 -12.93 -8.39
CA LYS A 76 3.56 -12.92 -9.83
C LYS A 76 2.77 -11.68 -10.23
N LYS A 77 1.89 -11.20 -9.34
CA LYS A 77 1.04 -10.04 -9.56
C LYS A 77 1.19 -9.01 -8.43
N PRO A 78 2.26 -8.21 -8.41
CA PRO A 78 2.56 -7.29 -7.30
C PRO A 78 1.47 -6.26 -7.02
N ARG A 79 0.68 -5.84 -8.02
CA ARG A 79 -0.41 -4.87 -7.85
C ARG A 79 -1.58 -5.41 -7.05
N GLU A 80 -1.77 -6.75 -7.06
CA GLU A 80 -2.83 -7.42 -6.31
C GLU A 80 -2.46 -7.70 -4.85
N LEU A 81 -1.19 -7.45 -4.46
CA LEU A 81 -0.77 -7.55 -3.05
C LEU A 81 -1.45 -6.49 -2.18
N LEU A 82 -1.56 -6.76 -0.89
CA LEU A 82 -1.95 -5.77 0.11
C LEU A 82 -0.87 -4.70 0.27
N GLY A 83 -1.26 -3.46 0.55
CA GLY A 83 -0.32 -2.36 0.75
C GLY A 83 0.71 -2.65 1.84
N ALA A 84 0.29 -3.29 2.96
CA ALA A 84 1.19 -3.68 4.04
C ALA A 84 2.28 -4.67 3.58
N ASP A 85 1.95 -5.60 2.68
CA ASP A 85 2.92 -6.56 2.13
C ASP A 85 3.89 -5.88 1.17
N VAL A 86 3.39 -4.97 0.33
CA VAL A 86 4.24 -4.16 -0.56
C VAL A 86 5.26 -3.36 0.26
N ASP A 87 4.82 -2.71 1.33
CA ASP A 87 5.71 -1.94 2.21
C ASP A 87 6.81 -2.82 2.82
N ALA A 88 6.45 -3.99 3.37
CA ALA A 88 7.41 -4.92 3.96
C ALA A 88 8.42 -5.45 2.92
N LEU A 89 7.94 -5.80 1.72
CA LEU A 89 8.80 -6.23 0.62
C LEU A 89 9.74 -5.13 0.16
N MET A 90 9.28 -3.89 0.05
CA MET A 90 10.13 -2.75 -0.35
C MET A 90 11.22 -2.48 0.68
N VAL A 91 10.92 -2.55 1.99
CA VAL A 91 11.93 -2.46 3.05
C VAL A 91 12.96 -3.58 2.94
N ALA A 92 12.50 -4.83 2.73
CA ALA A 92 13.40 -5.97 2.58
C ALA A 92 14.29 -5.85 1.32
N ILE A 93 13.75 -5.40 0.19
CA ILE A 93 14.50 -5.15 -1.06
C ILE A 93 15.54 -4.04 -0.84
N GLN A 94 15.19 -2.98 -0.13
CA GLN A 94 16.13 -1.93 0.27
C GLN A 94 17.30 -2.52 1.04
N GLY A 95 17.02 -3.32 2.07
CA GLY A 95 18.05 -4.00 2.86
C GLY A 95 18.93 -4.93 2.04
N ALA A 96 18.33 -5.71 1.13
CA ALA A 96 19.06 -6.60 0.23
C ALA A 96 19.96 -5.85 -0.77
N THR A 97 19.60 -4.61 -1.13
CA THR A 97 20.33 -3.81 -2.14
C THR A 97 21.43 -2.98 -1.51
N TYR A 98 21.12 -2.20 -0.47
CA TYR A 98 22.00 -1.16 0.08
C TYR A 98 22.47 -1.48 1.52
N GLY A 99 22.00 -2.54 2.13
CA GLY A 99 22.33 -2.91 3.52
C GLY A 99 21.28 -2.43 4.53
N ASP A 100 21.59 -2.58 5.82
CA ASP A 100 20.62 -2.42 6.91
C ASP A 100 20.22 -0.96 7.22
N THR A 101 20.72 0.03 6.47
CA THR A 101 20.49 1.44 6.76
C THR A 101 19.69 2.13 5.69
N ILE A 102 18.59 2.79 6.08
CA ILE A 102 17.78 3.67 5.23
C ILE A 102 18.02 5.10 5.70
N SER A 103 18.67 5.92 4.87
CA SER A 103 18.82 7.35 5.13
C SER A 103 17.52 8.09 4.84
N MET A 104 17.12 9.00 5.71
CA MET A 104 15.93 9.81 5.57
C MET A 104 16.15 11.25 6.03
N GLU A 105 15.38 12.16 5.44
CA GLU A 105 15.34 13.56 5.85
C GLU A 105 13.99 13.85 6.49
N ALA A 106 14.03 14.53 7.63
CA ALA A 106 12.82 14.92 8.35
C ALA A 106 12.85 16.40 8.68
N LYS A 107 11.74 17.09 8.48
CA LYS A 107 11.63 18.52 8.80
C LYS A 107 11.07 18.68 10.21
N CYS A 108 11.83 19.32 11.09
CA CYS A 108 11.41 19.59 12.46
C CYS A 108 10.16 20.50 12.48
N PRO A 109 9.06 20.11 13.16
CA PRO A 109 7.84 20.90 13.21
C PRO A 109 7.99 22.19 14.04
N GLU A 110 8.94 22.22 14.98
CA GLU A 110 9.19 23.37 15.87
C GLU A 110 10.01 24.47 15.19
N CYS A 111 11.17 24.13 14.61
CA CYS A 111 12.10 25.14 14.07
C CYS A 111 12.24 25.11 12.55
N GLY A 112 11.59 24.16 11.87
CA GLY A 112 11.68 24.02 10.42
C GLY A 112 13.02 23.50 9.89
N ASN A 113 13.97 23.16 10.76
CA ASN A 113 15.27 22.61 10.35
C ASN A 113 15.10 21.23 9.69
N THR A 114 15.84 20.98 8.62
CA THR A 114 15.92 19.65 8.02
C THR A 114 16.98 18.84 8.76
N THR A 115 16.57 17.70 9.29
CA THR A 115 17.42 16.78 10.06
C THR A 115 17.63 15.52 9.23
N HIS A 116 18.87 15.06 9.13
CA HIS A 116 19.23 13.80 8.48
C HIS A 116 19.28 12.70 9.54
N THR A 117 18.57 11.61 9.29
CA THR A 117 18.54 10.46 10.20
C THR A 117 18.56 9.17 9.42
N ALA A 118 18.70 8.06 10.11
CA ALA A 118 18.74 6.74 9.52
C ALA A 118 17.86 5.77 10.30
N ALA A 119 17.12 4.92 9.57
CA ALA A 119 16.38 3.81 10.12
C ALA A 119 17.07 2.48 9.79
N SER A 120 17.03 1.50 10.70
CA SER A 120 17.52 0.15 10.44
C SER A 120 16.43 -0.68 9.79
N VAL A 121 16.73 -1.31 8.66
CA VAL A 121 15.84 -2.25 7.95
C VAL A 121 15.41 -3.39 8.86
N SER A 122 16.36 -4.01 9.56
CA SER A 122 16.08 -5.12 10.47
C SER A 122 15.19 -4.68 11.64
N SER A 123 15.39 -3.48 12.17
CA SER A 123 14.51 -2.91 13.18
C SER A 123 13.10 -2.69 12.67
N LEU A 124 12.94 -2.09 11.49
CA LEU A 124 11.63 -1.88 10.87
C LEU A 124 10.89 -3.19 10.61
N LEU A 125 11.56 -4.18 10.03
CA LEU A 125 10.96 -5.50 9.79
C LEU A 125 10.59 -6.21 11.10
N SER A 126 11.31 -5.98 12.20
CA SER A 126 10.98 -6.54 13.51
C SER A 126 9.70 -5.94 14.13
N THR A 127 9.26 -4.76 13.68
CA THR A 127 8.00 -4.14 14.12
C THR A 127 6.77 -4.68 13.39
N MET A 128 6.98 -5.60 12.43
CA MET A 128 5.91 -6.13 11.59
C MET A 128 4.79 -6.76 12.43
N GLN A 129 3.59 -6.23 12.26
CA GLN A 129 2.36 -6.78 12.83
C GLN A 129 1.61 -7.57 11.75
N PRO A 130 1.14 -8.79 12.06
CA PRO A 130 0.39 -9.58 11.10
C PRO A 130 -0.94 -8.90 10.75
N VAL A 131 -1.36 -9.04 9.50
CA VAL A 131 -2.70 -8.64 9.05
C VAL A 131 -3.71 -9.64 9.60
N PRO A 132 -4.73 -9.21 10.35
CA PRO A 132 -5.79 -10.11 10.81
C PRO A 132 -6.57 -10.72 9.63
N GLU A 133 -6.68 -12.05 9.59
CA GLU A 133 -7.30 -12.76 8.46
C GLU A 133 -8.83 -12.74 8.45
N ASN A 134 -9.46 -12.56 9.59
CA ASN A 134 -10.91 -12.80 9.75
C ASN A 134 -11.60 -11.65 10.49
N VAL A 135 -11.38 -10.42 10.04
CA VAL A 135 -12.15 -9.30 10.57
C VAL A 135 -13.56 -9.37 10.00
N LYS A 136 -14.53 -9.56 10.89
CA LYS A 136 -15.94 -9.72 10.55
C LYS A 136 -16.77 -8.67 11.24
N ILE A 137 -17.65 -8.03 10.51
CA ILE A 137 -18.71 -7.17 11.03
C ILE A 137 -20.05 -7.84 10.82
N LYS A 138 -20.96 -7.68 11.76
CA LYS A 138 -22.34 -8.12 11.64
C LYS A 138 -23.23 -6.91 11.41
N THR A 139 -24.12 -7.04 10.46
CA THR A 139 -25.16 -6.05 10.16
C THR A 139 -26.43 -6.35 10.96
N ASP A 140 -27.35 -5.40 11.02
CA ASP A 140 -28.62 -5.54 11.77
C ASP A 140 -29.56 -6.56 11.11
N ASP A 141 -29.36 -6.89 9.83
CA ASP A 141 -30.08 -7.91 9.06
C ASP A 141 -29.40 -9.29 9.08
N ASP A 142 -28.58 -9.58 10.12
CA ASP A 142 -27.89 -10.85 10.34
C ASP A 142 -26.90 -11.28 9.24
N LEU A 143 -26.47 -10.36 8.37
CA LEU A 143 -25.36 -10.63 7.47
C LEU A 143 -24.01 -10.53 8.19
N THR A 144 -23.06 -11.31 7.76
CA THR A 144 -21.67 -11.23 8.21
C THR A 144 -20.80 -10.81 7.04
N ILE A 145 -20.20 -9.63 7.11
CA ILE A 145 -19.28 -9.07 6.12
C ILE A 145 -17.87 -9.35 6.61
N THR A 146 -17.09 -10.09 5.79
CA THR A 146 -15.66 -10.34 6.05
C THR A 146 -14.86 -9.28 5.34
N ILE A 147 -14.03 -8.57 6.10
CA ILE A 147 -13.23 -7.42 5.61
C ILE A 147 -11.80 -7.87 5.36
N LYS A 148 -11.19 -7.32 4.32
CA LYS A 148 -9.76 -7.43 4.01
C LYS A 148 -9.16 -6.03 3.80
N PRO A 149 -7.84 -5.85 4.00
CA PRO A 149 -7.17 -4.63 3.57
C PRO A 149 -7.29 -4.44 2.06
N VAL A 150 -7.22 -3.17 1.63
CA VAL A 150 -7.25 -2.85 0.20
C VAL A 150 -5.99 -3.31 -0.52
N SER A 151 -6.12 -3.64 -1.80
CA SER A 151 -4.98 -3.96 -2.65
C SER A 151 -4.07 -2.75 -2.89
N TYR A 152 -2.82 -3.03 -3.26
CA TYR A 152 -1.89 -1.98 -3.65
C TYR A 152 -2.40 -1.18 -4.87
N GLU A 153 -3.03 -1.85 -5.82
CA GLU A 153 -3.63 -1.19 -6.98
C GLU A 153 -4.71 -0.19 -6.59
N THR A 154 -5.62 -0.58 -5.70
CA THR A 154 -6.66 0.31 -5.17
C THR A 154 -6.05 1.48 -4.39
N SER A 155 -5.01 1.23 -3.59
CA SER A 155 -4.30 2.27 -2.83
C SER A 155 -3.63 3.29 -3.76
N ILE A 156 -3.00 2.84 -4.84
CA ILE A 156 -2.38 3.71 -5.85
C ILE A 156 -3.45 4.52 -6.59
N ALA A 157 -4.53 3.89 -7.03
CA ALA A 157 -5.63 4.59 -7.70
C ALA A 157 -6.19 5.72 -6.80
N ALA A 158 -6.37 5.43 -5.50
CA ALA A 158 -6.78 6.42 -4.51
C ALA A 158 -5.78 7.57 -4.37
N GLY A 159 -4.48 7.25 -4.30
CA GLY A 159 -3.40 8.25 -4.22
C GLY A 159 -3.34 9.15 -5.44
N VAL A 160 -3.39 8.59 -6.65
CA VAL A 160 -3.40 9.35 -7.91
C VAL A 160 -4.62 10.27 -7.99
N GLN A 161 -5.81 9.77 -7.65
CA GLN A 161 -7.03 10.56 -7.69
C GLN A 161 -7.01 11.70 -6.66
N ASN A 162 -6.51 11.45 -5.44
CA ASN A 162 -6.33 12.48 -4.43
C ASN A 162 -5.37 13.59 -4.90
N PHE A 163 -4.26 13.21 -5.53
CA PHE A 163 -3.32 14.15 -6.12
C PHE A 163 -3.95 14.99 -7.22
N GLN A 164 -4.70 14.35 -8.14
CA GLN A 164 -5.42 15.04 -9.21
C GLN A 164 -6.50 15.97 -8.66
N SER A 165 -7.25 15.53 -7.65
CA SER A 165 -8.29 16.33 -7.01
C SER A 165 -7.71 17.57 -6.34
N THR A 166 -6.60 17.45 -5.63
CA THR A 166 -5.91 18.59 -5.01
C THR A 166 -5.45 19.62 -6.04
N ARG A 167 -4.88 19.17 -7.17
CA ARG A 167 -4.50 20.05 -8.27
C ARG A 167 -5.72 20.69 -8.95
N SER A 168 -6.80 19.93 -9.13
CA SER A 168 -8.05 20.43 -9.72
C SER A 168 -8.68 21.50 -8.85
N LEU A 169 -8.71 21.34 -7.53
CA LEU A 169 -9.25 22.36 -6.61
C LEU A 169 -8.49 23.70 -6.73
N GLN A 170 -7.18 23.67 -6.92
CA GLN A 170 -6.40 24.89 -7.15
C GLN A 170 -6.77 25.58 -8.47
N SER A 171 -6.98 24.80 -9.54
CA SER A 171 -7.39 25.33 -10.84
C SER A 171 -8.87 25.79 -10.85
N ILE A 172 -9.76 25.09 -10.15
CA ILE A 172 -11.18 25.43 -10.02
C ILE A 172 -11.34 26.78 -9.32
N ALA A 173 -10.51 27.09 -8.33
CA ALA A 173 -10.52 28.37 -7.61
C ALA A 173 -10.19 29.57 -8.54
N SER A 174 -9.55 29.37 -9.68
CA SER A 174 -9.20 30.41 -10.66
C SER A 174 -10.24 30.61 -11.77
N ILE A 175 -11.31 29.81 -11.81
CA ILE A 175 -12.40 29.96 -12.80
C ILE A 175 -13.26 31.15 -12.43
N GLU A 176 -13.37 32.12 -13.33
CA GLU A 176 -14.14 33.36 -13.10
C GLU A 176 -15.66 33.16 -13.19
N ASP A 177 -16.10 32.27 -14.10
CA ASP A 177 -17.53 31.94 -14.27
C ASP A 177 -18.03 31.04 -13.14
N ASP A 178 -19.02 31.49 -12.39
CA ASP A 178 -19.58 30.78 -11.24
C ASP A 178 -20.25 29.47 -11.62
N MET A 179 -20.91 29.40 -12.79
CA MET A 179 -21.56 28.16 -13.25
C MET A 179 -20.55 27.11 -13.69
N GLU A 180 -19.50 27.53 -14.39
CA GLU A 180 -18.42 26.65 -14.82
C GLU A 180 -17.61 26.14 -13.60
N ARG A 181 -17.35 27.04 -12.63
CA ARG A 181 -16.69 26.68 -11.36
C ARG A 181 -17.49 25.65 -10.58
N LEU A 182 -18.80 25.81 -10.44
CA LEU A 182 -19.69 24.89 -9.75
C LEU A 182 -19.72 23.53 -10.45
N LYS A 183 -19.78 23.49 -11.77
CA LYS A 183 -19.75 22.25 -12.56
C LYS A 183 -18.44 21.51 -12.34
N ALA A 184 -17.29 22.19 -12.47
CA ALA A 184 -15.97 21.59 -12.27
C ALA A 184 -15.79 21.03 -10.84
N PHE A 185 -16.32 21.73 -9.83
CA PHE A 185 -16.34 21.25 -8.45
C PHE A 185 -17.17 19.98 -8.29
N ASN A 186 -18.40 19.97 -8.84
CA ASN A 186 -19.28 18.80 -8.79
C ASN A 186 -18.65 17.58 -9.50
N ASP A 187 -18.05 17.78 -10.67
CA ASP A 187 -17.38 16.70 -11.42
C ASP A 187 -16.19 16.12 -10.62
N SER A 188 -15.41 16.97 -9.95
CA SER A 188 -14.31 16.53 -9.08
C SER A 188 -14.82 15.77 -7.86
N TYR A 189 -15.89 16.27 -7.23
CA TYR A 189 -16.52 15.62 -6.08
C TYR A 189 -17.10 14.25 -6.43
N MET A 190 -17.78 14.12 -7.55
CA MET A 190 -18.35 12.85 -8.02
C MET A 190 -17.27 11.79 -8.28
N LYS A 191 -16.14 12.19 -8.89
CA LYS A 191 -15.00 11.30 -9.09
C LYS A 191 -14.41 10.79 -7.76
N LEU A 192 -14.28 11.68 -6.77
CA LEU A 192 -13.79 11.30 -5.45
C LEU A 192 -14.76 10.36 -4.73
N ALA A 193 -16.06 10.63 -4.80
CA ALA A 193 -17.10 9.78 -4.22
C ALA A 193 -17.09 8.37 -4.85
N GLN A 194 -16.97 8.29 -6.18
CA GLN A 194 -16.88 7.02 -6.89
C GLN A 194 -15.63 6.23 -6.48
N LEU A 195 -14.48 6.90 -6.32
CA LEU A 195 -13.26 6.23 -5.87
C LEU A 195 -13.41 5.69 -4.45
N ASN A 196 -13.94 6.49 -3.51
CA ASN A 196 -14.17 6.04 -2.14
C ASN A 196 -15.09 4.82 -2.09
N PHE A 197 -16.10 4.80 -2.96
CA PHE A 197 -16.99 3.64 -3.09
C PHE A 197 -16.25 2.40 -3.63
N MET A 198 -15.38 2.55 -4.64
CA MET A 198 -14.54 1.45 -5.14
C MET A 198 -13.61 0.90 -4.06
N VAL A 199 -13.00 1.77 -3.24
CA VAL A 199 -12.19 1.37 -2.09
C VAL A 199 -13.01 0.55 -1.10
N LEU A 200 -14.24 0.97 -0.83
CA LEU A 200 -15.17 0.24 0.05
C LEU A 200 -15.47 -1.16 -0.50
N VAL A 201 -15.81 -1.27 -1.79
CA VAL A 201 -16.08 -2.57 -2.46
C VAL A 201 -14.86 -3.49 -2.41
N ASP A 202 -13.65 -2.95 -2.67
CA ASP A 202 -12.41 -3.75 -2.64
C ASP A 202 -12.06 -4.25 -1.24
N SER A 203 -12.50 -3.53 -0.22
CA SER A 203 -12.27 -3.89 1.19
C SER A 203 -13.13 -5.07 1.66
N VAL A 204 -14.17 -5.43 0.94
CA VAL A 204 -15.02 -6.57 1.27
C VAL A 204 -14.46 -7.83 0.62
N HIS A 205 -14.13 -8.83 1.45
CA HIS A 205 -13.71 -10.15 0.97
C HIS A 205 -14.91 -11.02 0.61
N SER A 206 -15.92 -11.08 1.49
CA SER A 206 -17.16 -11.83 1.26
C SER A 206 -18.28 -11.34 2.17
N ILE A 207 -19.52 -11.61 1.75
CA ILE A 207 -20.74 -11.41 2.53
C ILE A 207 -21.40 -12.76 2.70
N SER A 208 -21.74 -13.15 3.92
CA SER A 208 -22.41 -14.41 4.23
C SER A 208 -23.63 -14.18 5.10
N GLY A 209 -24.64 -15.05 4.96
CA GLY A 209 -25.88 -14.96 5.69
C GLY A 209 -26.76 -16.19 5.45
N ARG A 210 -28.04 -16.07 5.76
CA ARG A 210 -29.06 -17.08 5.43
C ARG A 210 -30.11 -16.48 4.52
N ASP A 211 -30.53 -17.24 3.53
CA ASP A 211 -31.62 -16.84 2.64
C ASP A 211 -33.01 -17.01 3.30
N GLU A 212 -34.07 -16.66 2.57
CA GLU A 212 -35.46 -16.77 3.03
C GLU A 212 -35.88 -18.22 3.36
N ASN A 213 -35.14 -19.22 2.86
CA ASN A 213 -35.36 -20.65 3.14
C ASN A 213 -34.54 -21.15 4.32
N GLY A 214 -33.66 -20.29 4.91
CA GLY A 214 -32.74 -20.62 5.98
C GLY A 214 -31.45 -21.31 5.50
N GLU A 215 -31.20 -21.36 4.19
CA GLU A 215 -29.97 -21.91 3.61
C GLU A 215 -28.83 -20.89 3.74
N GLU A 216 -27.63 -21.38 4.11
CA GLU A 216 -26.46 -20.53 4.23
C GLU A 216 -25.90 -20.19 2.83
N PHE A 217 -25.57 -18.91 2.62
CA PHE A 217 -24.91 -18.46 1.40
C PHE A 217 -23.63 -17.68 1.71
N VAL A 218 -22.70 -17.67 0.73
CA VAL A 218 -21.48 -16.84 0.76
C VAL A 218 -21.33 -16.18 -0.62
N VAL A 219 -21.27 -14.87 -0.63
CA VAL A 219 -21.06 -14.06 -1.84
C VAL A 219 -19.64 -13.49 -1.78
N ALA A 220 -18.80 -13.85 -2.76
CA ALA A 220 -17.43 -13.31 -2.93
C ALA A 220 -17.26 -12.62 -4.29
N ASN A 221 -18.28 -12.64 -5.14
CA ASN A 221 -18.28 -11.95 -6.44
C ASN A 221 -18.35 -10.43 -6.22
N LYS A 222 -17.40 -9.69 -6.81
CA LYS A 222 -17.29 -8.24 -6.63
C LYS A 222 -18.51 -7.46 -7.16
N ASP A 223 -19.11 -7.90 -8.26
CA ASP A 223 -20.26 -7.20 -8.84
C ASP A 223 -21.49 -7.29 -7.91
N ASN A 224 -21.71 -8.47 -7.31
CA ASN A 224 -22.80 -8.68 -6.35
C ASN A 224 -22.55 -7.91 -5.03
N ILE A 225 -21.30 -7.85 -4.58
CA ILE A 225 -20.89 -7.05 -3.40
C ILE A 225 -21.13 -5.57 -3.68
N GLN A 226 -20.75 -5.10 -4.86
CA GLN A 226 -20.99 -3.72 -5.28
C GLN A 226 -22.48 -3.40 -5.30
N GLU A 227 -23.30 -4.24 -5.94
CA GLU A 227 -24.76 -4.05 -5.98
C GLU A 227 -25.37 -3.99 -4.58
N TYR A 228 -24.92 -4.85 -3.65
CA TYR A 228 -25.38 -4.80 -2.26
C TYR A 228 -25.00 -3.48 -1.60
N LEU A 229 -23.74 -3.04 -1.72
CA LEU A 229 -23.25 -1.80 -1.09
C LEU A 229 -23.87 -0.54 -1.68
N GLU A 230 -24.30 -0.56 -2.95
CA GLU A 230 -25.07 0.53 -3.60
C GLU A 230 -26.49 0.68 -3.03
N ASN A 231 -27.04 -0.39 -2.45
CA ASN A 231 -28.44 -0.45 -2.02
C ASN A 231 -28.60 -0.65 -0.50
N CYS A 232 -27.52 -0.88 0.26
CA CYS A 232 -27.58 -1.04 1.70
C CYS A 232 -27.66 0.31 2.44
N GLU A 233 -27.96 0.26 3.75
CA GLU A 233 -27.96 1.45 4.59
C GLU A 233 -26.55 2.05 4.76
N THR A 234 -26.47 3.37 4.86
CA THR A 234 -25.20 4.10 5.04
C THR A 234 -24.39 3.64 6.26
N GLY A 235 -25.06 3.13 7.29
CA GLY A 235 -24.43 2.56 8.48
C GLY A 235 -23.47 1.42 8.17
N VAL A 236 -23.81 0.56 7.20
CA VAL A 236 -22.96 -0.56 6.77
C VAL A 236 -21.63 -0.05 6.19
N GLY A 237 -21.70 0.95 5.30
CA GLY A 237 -20.50 1.58 4.72
C GLY A 237 -19.57 2.18 5.80
N ASN A 238 -20.14 2.82 6.82
CA ASN A 238 -19.38 3.39 7.94
C ASN A 238 -18.67 2.29 8.75
N MET A 239 -19.37 1.19 9.06
CA MET A 239 -18.78 0.04 9.78
C MET A 239 -17.61 -0.57 8.99
N ILE A 240 -17.75 -0.73 7.68
CA ILE A 240 -16.67 -1.24 6.80
C ILE A 240 -15.48 -0.27 6.84
N THR A 241 -15.71 1.03 6.69
CA THR A 241 -14.65 2.06 6.69
C THR A 241 -13.88 2.05 8.02
N GLU A 242 -14.55 1.91 9.14
CA GLU A 242 -13.94 1.83 10.46
C GLU A 242 -13.09 0.56 10.61
N ALA A 243 -13.60 -0.59 10.19
CA ALA A 243 -12.88 -1.86 10.21
C ALA A 243 -11.62 -1.82 9.31
N VAL A 244 -11.71 -1.24 8.11
CA VAL A 244 -10.57 -1.06 7.19
C VAL A 244 -9.52 -0.14 7.80
N THR A 245 -9.94 0.94 8.48
CA THR A 245 -9.01 1.86 9.14
C THR A 245 -8.20 1.14 10.23
N GLN A 246 -8.82 0.24 10.98
CA GLN A 246 -8.12 -0.59 11.96
C GLN A 246 -7.17 -1.59 11.31
N LEU A 247 -7.59 -2.23 10.20
CA LEU A 247 -6.73 -3.16 9.44
C LEU A 247 -5.50 -2.48 8.84
N ASN A 248 -5.62 -1.24 8.41
CA ASN A 248 -4.50 -0.48 7.83
C ASN A 248 -3.41 -0.11 8.86
N GLN A 249 -3.63 -0.37 10.15
CA GLN A 249 -2.59 -0.26 11.19
C GLN A 249 -1.67 -1.49 11.24
N ALA A 250 -2.03 -2.59 10.58
CA ALA A 250 -1.17 -3.77 10.44
C ALA A 250 0.01 -3.50 9.49
N GLY A 251 1.03 -4.35 9.55
CA GLY A 251 2.24 -4.21 8.75
C GLY A 251 3.41 -3.63 9.53
N ILE A 252 4.35 -3.01 8.85
CA ILE A 252 5.52 -2.38 9.48
C ILE A 252 5.16 -0.99 10.03
N GLN A 253 5.76 -0.64 11.17
CA GLN A 253 5.63 0.72 11.69
C GLN A 253 6.48 1.67 10.83
N LYS A 254 5.79 2.61 10.16
CA LYS A 254 6.45 3.61 9.30
C LYS A 254 6.83 4.90 10.04
N GLN A 255 6.63 4.96 11.35
CA GLN A 255 6.99 6.12 12.16
C GLN A 255 8.33 5.89 12.84
N VAL A 256 9.21 6.87 12.70
CA VAL A 256 10.56 6.87 13.29
C VAL A 256 10.70 8.10 14.18
N ASN A 257 11.19 7.89 15.40
CA ASN A 257 11.54 9.00 16.28
C ASN A 257 12.81 9.69 15.79
N VAL A 258 12.73 10.97 15.55
CA VAL A 258 13.81 11.81 15.04
C VAL A 258 14.12 12.90 16.05
N GLN A 259 15.40 13.10 16.37
CA GLN A 259 15.86 14.24 17.16
C GLN A 259 16.39 15.33 16.25
N CYS A 260 15.87 16.55 16.41
CA CYS A 260 16.34 17.71 15.64
C CYS A 260 17.82 17.97 15.87
N GLU A 261 18.58 18.11 14.77
CA GLU A 261 20.03 18.38 14.79
C GLU A 261 20.36 19.84 15.18
N ASN A 262 19.37 20.74 15.17
CA ASN A 262 19.57 22.12 15.61
C ASN A 262 19.83 22.14 17.12
N GLU A 263 21.03 22.59 17.51
CA GLU A 263 21.51 22.62 18.91
C GLU A 263 20.61 23.44 19.84
N ASP A 264 19.94 24.46 19.31
CA ASP A 264 19.03 25.33 20.06
C ASP A 264 17.63 24.75 20.20
N CYS A 265 17.27 23.74 19.40
CA CYS A 265 15.93 23.14 19.38
C CYS A 265 15.90 21.80 20.08
N LYS A 266 16.68 20.82 19.61
CA LYS A 266 16.76 19.42 20.13
C LYS A 266 15.40 18.73 20.32
N ASN A 267 14.35 19.22 19.64
CA ASN A 267 13.01 18.63 19.71
C ASN A 267 13.05 17.20 19.21
N VAL A 268 12.33 16.28 19.91
CA VAL A 268 12.12 14.91 19.47
C VAL A 268 10.71 14.81 18.91
N PHE A 269 10.60 14.36 17.67
CA PHE A 269 9.33 14.26 16.97
C PHE A 269 9.26 12.97 16.14
N GLU A 270 8.04 12.53 15.87
CA GLU A 270 7.81 11.40 14.97
C GLU A 270 7.79 11.89 13.52
N SER A 271 8.51 11.19 12.66
CA SER A 271 8.49 11.39 11.22
C SER A 271 8.08 10.12 10.51
N ALA A 272 7.19 10.25 9.54
CA ALA A 272 6.82 9.11 8.71
C ALA A 272 8.00 8.69 7.83
N LEU A 273 8.27 7.41 7.77
CA LEU A 273 9.17 6.82 6.77
C LEU A 273 8.44 6.82 5.44
N GLU A 274 8.62 7.86 4.66
CA GLU A 274 8.14 7.88 3.28
C GLU A 274 9.14 7.08 2.43
N PHE A 275 8.66 6.00 1.85
CA PHE A 275 9.39 5.30 0.79
C PHE A 275 9.41 6.16 -0.46
N ASN A 276 10.14 7.28 -0.40
CA ASN A 276 10.39 8.09 -1.58
C ASN A 276 11.50 7.38 -2.39
N PRO A 277 11.17 6.83 -3.55
CA PRO A 277 12.14 6.14 -4.40
C PRO A 277 13.33 7.01 -4.83
N VAL A 278 13.19 8.32 -4.79
CA VAL A 278 14.28 9.26 -5.04
C VAL A 278 15.35 9.16 -3.93
N ASN A 279 14.96 8.88 -2.69
CA ASN A 279 15.88 8.71 -1.57
C ASN A 279 16.61 7.34 -1.60
N PHE A 280 16.14 6.38 -2.39
CA PHE A 280 16.82 5.09 -2.62
C PHE A 280 18.15 5.23 -3.39
N SER A 281 18.40 6.36 -4.04
CA SER A 281 19.56 6.55 -4.92
C SER A 281 20.67 7.44 -4.35
N THR A 282 20.53 8.00 -3.15
CA THR A 282 21.50 8.96 -2.56
C THR A 282 22.48 8.34 -1.56
N ALA A 283 22.43 7.02 -1.36
CA ALA A 283 23.45 6.31 -0.58
C ALA A 283 24.65 5.95 -1.46
N SER A 284 25.49 6.93 -1.78
CA SER A 284 26.84 6.74 -2.33
C SER A 284 27.81 7.69 -1.67
#